data_ef0a83473fdbb29ddf2c4efe5e6a4194
#
_entry.id   ef0a83473fdbb29ddf2c4efe5e6a4194
#
_cell.length_a   1.000
_cell.length_b   1.000
_cell.length_c   1.000
_cell.angle_alpha   90.00
_cell.angle_beta   90.00
_cell.angle_gamma   90.00
#
_symmetry.space_group_name_H-M   'P 1'
#
loop_
_entity.id
_entity.type
_entity.pdbx_description
1 polymer ?
#
loop_
_entity_poly.entity_id
_entity_poly.type
_entity_poly.pdbx_seq_one_letter_code
_entity_poly.pdbx_strand_id
1 'polypeptide(L)'
;MVDHLPEDFKRDVRRKLRNAYGMTNYSDAKRALEGLHRELMQLNPSAARSLEEGMEETLTVHRLGVPEQLRRTLRSTNVIESAFSIVETVCRNVKRWREGDQIERWVASGLLVAEDQFRKVIGYRHIPALLSAMESAAAKLSKKTIAKQAAVA
;
A
#
# COMPACT_ATOMS: atom_id res chain seq x y z
N MET A 1 13.28 -1.02 7.35
CA MET A 1 13.31 -2.28 8.13
C MET A 1 14.43 -3.22 7.69
N VAL A 2 14.39 -3.81 6.48
CA VAL A 2 15.36 -4.86 6.06
C VAL A 2 16.79 -4.34 5.95
N ASP A 3 17.00 -3.08 5.60
CA ASP A 3 18.34 -2.50 5.37
C ASP A 3 19.19 -2.41 6.65
N HIS A 4 18.58 -2.45 7.81
CA HIS A 4 19.25 -2.44 9.11
C HIS A 4 19.71 -3.84 9.60
N LEU A 5 19.45 -4.88 8.79
CA LEU A 5 19.81 -6.25 9.12
C LEU A 5 21.15 -6.64 8.49
N PRO A 6 21.93 -7.56 9.12
CA PRO A 6 23.08 -8.20 8.49
C PRO A 6 22.68 -8.90 7.19
N GLU A 7 23.58 -8.93 6.21
CA GLU A 7 23.30 -9.47 4.87
C GLU A 7 22.78 -10.92 4.89
N ASP A 8 23.32 -11.74 5.80
CA ASP A 8 22.93 -13.15 5.93
C ASP A 8 21.45 -13.33 6.29
N PHE A 9 20.88 -12.40 7.05
CA PHE A 9 19.49 -12.42 7.48
C PHE A 9 18.54 -11.74 6.49
N LYS A 10 19.03 -10.79 5.71
CA LYS A 10 18.19 -10.03 4.76
C LYS A 10 17.43 -10.91 3.79
N ARG A 11 18.11 -11.93 3.25
CA ARG A 11 17.50 -12.86 2.27
C ARG A 11 16.36 -13.66 2.89
N ASP A 12 16.56 -14.19 4.08
CA ASP A 12 15.55 -14.99 4.77
C ASP A 12 14.35 -14.14 5.19
N VAL A 13 14.59 -12.97 5.77
CA VAL A 13 13.53 -12.03 6.17
C VAL A 13 12.72 -11.57 4.96
N ARG A 14 13.36 -11.22 3.84
CA ARG A 14 12.65 -10.86 2.60
C ARG A 14 11.80 -12.02 2.07
N ARG A 15 12.28 -13.24 2.17
CA ARG A 15 11.52 -14.44 1.78
C ARG A 15 10.30 -14.62 2.68
N LYS A 16 10.46 -14.53 4.00
CA LYS A 16 9.37 -14.66 4.98
C LYS A 16 8.31 -13.57 4.79
N LEU A 17 8.72 -12.31 4.60
CA LEU A 17 7.82 -11.20 4.27
C LEU A 17 7.03 -11.48 2.99
N ARG A 18 7.71 -11.89 1.92
CA ARG A 18 7.07 -12.19 0.64
C ARG A 18 6.05 -13.31 0.78
N ASN A 19 6.38 -14.36 1.54
CA ASN A 19 5.48 -15.47 1.81
C ASN A 19 4.26 -15.01 2.61
N ALA A 20 4.44 -14.25 3.68
CA ALA A 20 3.35 -13.72 4.50
C ALA A 20 2.38 -12.85 3.67
N TYR A 21 2.92 -11.88 2.93
CA TYR A 21 2.10 -11.03 2.04
C TYR A 21 1.52 -11.77 0.83
N GLY A 22 2.05 -12.94 0.49
CA GLY A 22 1.51 -13.83 -0.55
C GLY A 22 0.30 -14.65 -0.10
N MET A 23 0.08 -14.79 1.20
CA MET A 23 -1.04 -15.57 1.74
C MET A 23 -2.38 -14.95 1.36
N THR A 24 -3.40 -15.79 1.19
CA THR A 24 -4.74 -15.33 0.82
C THR A 24 -5.51 -14.80 2.03
N ASN A 25 -5.31 -15.42 3.18
CA ASN A 25 -6.08 -15.19 4.39
C ASN A 25 -5.42 -14.14 5.29
N TYR A 26 -6.18 -13.14 5.77
CA TYR A 26 -5.68 -12.12 6.69
C TYR A 26 -5.10 -12.73 7.98
N SER A 27 -5.81 -13.69 8.60
CA SER A 27 -5.37 -14.29 9.85
C SER A 27 -4.06 -15.07 9.72
N ASP A 28 -3.86 -15.75 8.59
CA ASP A 28 -2.64 -16.52 8.34
C ASP A 28 -1.47 -15.59 8.02
N ALA A 29 -1.69 -14.55 7.20
CA ALA A 29 -0.70 -13.53 6.91
C ALA A 29 -0.25 -12.79 8.19
N LYS A 30 -1.22 -12.41 9.04
CA LYS A 30 -0.93 -11.76 10.32
C LYS A 30 -0.11 -12.65 11.24
N ARG A 31 -0.52 -13.91 11.42
CA ARG A 31 0.21 -14.88 12.23
C ARG A 31 1.65 -15.11 11.75
N ALA A 32 1.85 -15.14 10.43
CA ALA A 32 3.19 -15.27 9.84
C ALA A 32 4.06 -14.03 10.13
N LEU A 33 3.49 -12.82 10.04
CA LEU A 33 4.21 -11.57 10.37
C LEU A 33 4.48 -11.45 11.88
N GLU A 34 3.56 -11.87 12.74
CA GLU A 34 3.78 -11.92 14.19
C GLU A 34 4.88 -12.93 14.57
N GLY A 35 4.97 -14.06 13.84
CA GLY A 35 6.08 -15.00 13.95
C GLY A 35 7.41 -14.36 13.59
N LEU A 36 7.47 -13.68 12.45
CA LEU A 36 8.65 -12.95 12.01
C LEU A 36 9.03 -11.82 12.97
N HIS A 37 8.06 -11.09 13.52
CA HIS A 37 8.30 -10.06 14.54
C HIS A 37 9.01 -10.63 15.75
N ARG A 38 8.56 -11.79 16.29
CA ARG A 38 9.23 -12.46 17.43
C ARG A 38 10.66 -12.85 17.12
N GLU A 39 10.94 -13.34 15.91
CA GLU A 39 12.32 -13.65 15.48
C GLU A 39 13.19 -12.38 15.40
N LEU A 40 12.63 -11.31 14.81
CA LEU A 40 13.32 -10.03 14.68
C LEU A 40 13.61 -9.38 16.05
N MET A 41 12.74 -9.56 17.03
CA MET A 41 12.99 -9.07 18.39
C MET A 41 14.27 -9.64 19.01
N GLN A 42 14.63 -10.88 18.64
CA GLN A 42 15.88 -11.51 19.08
C GLN A 42 17.11 -11.03 18.30
N LEU A 43 16.92 -10.66 17.02
CA LEU A 43 18.02 -10.31 16.10
C LEU A 43 18.28 -8.79 16.07
N ASN A 44 17.23 -8.02 15.93
CA ASN A 44 17.29 -6.57 15.81
C ASN A 44 15.94 -5.93 16.24
N PRO A 45 15.84 -5.47 17.49
CA PRO A 45 14.62 -4.86 18.01
C PRO A 45 14.11 -3.63 17.22
N SER A 46 15.01 -2.88 16.57
CA SER A 46 14.61 -1.75 15.71
C SER A 46 13.89 -2.21 14.46
N ALA A 47 14.36 -3.29 13.83
CA ALA A 47 13.67 -3.90 12.69
C ALA A 47 12.31 -4.49 13.08
N ALA A 48 12.23 -5.10 14.28
CA ALA A 48 10.98 -5.63 14.81
C ALA A 48 9.94 -4.52 15.03
N ARG A 49 10.32 -3.40 15.66
CA ARG A 49 9.41 -2.25 15.85
C ARG A 49 8.93 -1.66 14.51
N SER A 50 9.83 -1.54 13.53
CA SER A 50 9.45 -1.07 12.19
C SER A 50 8.46 -2.01 11.48
N LEU A 51 8.52 -3.32 11.74
CA LEU A 51 7.53 -4.27 11.24
C LEU A 51 6.19 -4.11 11.98
N GLU A 52 6.22 -3.96 13.29
CA GLU A 52 5.03 -3.82 14.12
C GLU A 52 4.24 -2.55 13.77
N GLU A 53 4.94 -1.41 13.61
CA GLU A 53 4.36 -0.11 13.28
C GLU A 53 3.52 -0.14 12.01
N GLY A 54 3.96 -0.85 10.96
CA GLY A 54 3.24 -0.92 9.68
C GLY A 54 2.45 -2.20 9.45
N MET A 55 2.33 -3.10 10.43
CA MET A 55 1.77 -4.44 10.22
C MET A 55 0.29 -4.40 9.81
N GLU A 56 -0.54 -3.65 10.50
CA GLU A 56 -1.97 -3.58 10.23
C GLU A 56 -2.28 -2.84 8.93
N GLU A 57 -1.53 -1.78 8.63
CA GLU A 57 -1.68 -0.99 7.40
C GLU A 57 -1.33 -1.83 6.18
N THR A 58 -0.23 -2.57 6.24
CA THR A 58 0.22 -3.42 5.13
C THR A 58 -0.69 -4.63 4.87
N LEU A 59 -1.46 -5.06 5.88
CA LEU A 59 -2.45 -6.12 5.76
C LEU A 59 -3.85 -5.62 5.33
N THR A 60 -4.04 -4.33 5.10
CA THR A 60 -5.35 -3.76 4.76
C THR A 60 -6.00 -4.42 3.55
N VAL A 61 -5.24 -4.71 2.49
CA VAL A 61 -5.76 -5.40 1.30
C VAL A 61 -6.24 -6.83 1.58
N HIS A 62 -5.62 -7.52 2.54
CA HIS A 62 -6.05 -8.84 3.00
C HIS A 62 -7.33 -8.72 3.82
N ARG A 63 -7.39 -7.75 4.74
CA ARG A 63 -8.56 -7.48 5.58
C ARG A 63 -9.79 -7.12 4.78
N LEU A 64 -9.63 -6.41 3.67
CA LEU A 64 -10.70 -6.08 2.73
C LEU A 64 -11.11 -7.25 1.82
N GLY A 65 -10.48 -8.41 1.93
CA GLY A 65 -10.81 -9.58 1.12
C GLY A 65 -10.53 -9.40 -0.38
N VAL A 66 -9.55 -8.57 -0.73
CA VAL A 66 -9.20 -8.29 -2.13
C VAL A 66 -8.68 -9.56 -2.80
N PRO A 67 -9.26 -9.98 -3.95
CA PRO A 67 -8.79 -11.13 -4.71
C PRO A 67 -7.31 -11.02 -5.10
N GLU A 68 -6.63 -12.15 -5.17
CA GLU A 68 -5.17 -12.19 -5.38
C GLU A 68 -4.72 -11.42 -6.64
N GLN A 69 -5.48 -11.52 -7.73
CA GLN A 69 -5.15 -10.83 -8.97
C GLN A 69 -5.05 -9.32 -8.78
N LEU A 70 -6.03 -8.70 -8.13
CA LEU A 70 -6.01 -7.26 -7.85
C LEU A 70 -5.00 -6.92 -6.75
N ARG A 71 -4.87 -7.77 -5.73
CA ARG A 71 -3.91 -7.60 -4.64
C ARG A 71 -2.47 -7.55 -5.15
N ARG A 72 -2.11 -8.33 -6.18
CA ARG A 72 -0.79 -8.26 -6.82
C ARG A 72 -0.50 -6.88 -7.40
N THR A 73 -1.48 -6.24 -8.01
CA THR A 73 -1.36 -4.87 -8.53
C THR A 73 -1.23 -3.86 -7.39
N LEU A 74 -2.05 -3.97 -6.35
CA LEU A 74 -2.09 -3.02 -5.23
C LEU A 74 -0.89 -3.12 -4.27
N ARG A 75 -0.09 -4.18 -4.35
CA ARG A 75 1.15 -4.32 -3.57
C ARG A 75 2.33 -3.52 -4.13
N SER A 76 2.18 -2.95 -5.30
CA SER A 76 3.24 -2.26 -6.02
C SER A 76 2.82 -0.83 -6.33
N THR A 77 3.75 0.09 -6.24
CA THR A 77 3.61 1.49 -6.66
C THR A 77 3.80 1.67 -8.16
N ASN A 78 4.12 0.61 -8.91
CA ASN A 78 4.46 0.66 -10.34
C ASN A 78 3.42 1.37 -11.19
N VAL A 79 2.12 1.24 -10.86
CA VAL A 79 1.04 1.91 -11.60
C VAL A 79 1.14 3.43 -11.44
N ILE A 80 1.40 3.89 -10.20
CA ILE A 80 1.55 5.31 -9.88
C ILE A 80 2.86 5.83 -10.46
N GLU A 81 3.95 5.09 -10.32
CA GLU A 81 5.26 5.45 -10.86
C GLU A 81 5.22 5.57 -12.39
N SER A 82 4.52 4.65 -13.07
CA SER A 82 4.31 4.73 -14.52
C SER A 82 3.55 5.98 -14.93
N ALA A 83 2.49 6.36 -14.20
CA ALA A 83 1.75 7.59 -14.47
C ALA A 83 2.64 8.82 -14.30
N PHE A 84 3.37 8.91 -13.18
CA PHE A 84 4.27 10.04 -12.94
C PHE A 84 5.45 10.11 -13.91
N SER A 85 5.95 8.99 -14.40
CA SER A 85 6.98 8.97 -15.45
C SER A 85 6.50 9.63 -16.75
N ILE A 86 5.22 9.45 -17.10
CA ILE A 86 4.61 10.12 -18.25
C ILE A 86 4.47 11.62 -17.97
N VAL A 87 3.98 12.00 -16.77
CA VAL A 87 3.89 13.41 -16.34
C VAL A 87 5.26 14.08 -16.40
N GLU A 88 6.30 13.43 -15.89
CA GLU A 88 7.68 13.92 -15.95
C GLU A 88 8.13 14.16 -17.40
N THR A 89 7.81 13.24 -18.30
CA THR A 89 8.14 13.36 -19.73
C THR A 89 7.42 14.56 -20.37
N VAL A 90 6.15 14.75 -20.09
CA VAL A 90 5.34 15.88 -20.59
C VAL A 90 5.88 17.21 -20.03
N CYS A 91 6.22 17.24 -18.75
CA CYS A 91 6.67 18.43 -18.05
C CYS A 91 8.17 18.73 -18.23
N ARG A 92 8.94 17.85 -18.88
CA ARG A 92 10.41 17.93 -18.99
C ARG A 92 10.93 19.28 -19.53
N ASN A 93 10.18 19.94 -20.39
CA ASN A 93 10.56 21.20 -21.00
C ASN A 93 10.22 22.42 -20.15
N VAL A 94 9.50 22.24 -19.04
CA VAL A 94 9.16 23.33 -18.12
C VAL A 94 10.37 23.68 -17.27
N LYS A 95 11.06 24.75 -17.61
CA LYS A 95 12.32 25.17 -16.94
C LYS A 95 12.11 25.93 -15.64
N ARG A 96 10.96 26.57 -15.49
CA ARG A 96 10.63 27.37 -14.31
C ARG A 96 9.22 27.07 -13.86
N TRP A 97 9.11 26.58 -12.66
CA TRP A 97 7.84 26.34 -11.99
C TRP A 97 7.49 27.59 -11.18
N ARG A 98 6.36 28.21 -11.51
CA ARG A 98 5.78 29.29 -10.72
C ARG A 98 4.76 28.70 -9.77
N GLU A 99 4.57 29.33 -8.62
CA GLU A 99 3.61 28.90 -7.62
C GLU A 99 2.16 28.92 -8.13
N GLY A 100 1.29 28.11 -7.48
CA GLY A 100 -0.14 28.10 -7.73
C GLY A 100 -0.55 27.29 -8.94
N ASP A 101 -1.56 27.76 -9.65
CA ASP A 101 -2.26 27.09 -10.76
C ASP A 101 -1.36 26.52 -11.86
N GLN A 102 -0.17 27.03 -12.05
CA GLN A 102 0.72 26.57 -13.12
C GLN A 102 1.19 25.13 -12.89
N ILE A 103 1.54 24.78 -11.65
CA ILE A 103 1.97 23.41 -11.29
C ILE A 103 0.81 22.45 -11.52
N GLU A 104 -0.36 22.80 -11.00
CA GLU A 104 -1.57 21.98 -11.12
C GLU A 104 -1.95 21.76 -12.59
N ARG A 105 -1.94 22.80 -13.40
CA ARG A 105 -2.27 22.70 -14.84
C ARG A 105 -1.30 21.80 -15.60
N TRP A 106 0.01 21.91 -15.36
CA TRP A 106 0.99 21.04 -16.01
C TRP A 106 0.87 19.59 -15.55
N VAL A 107 0.70 19.36 -14.26
CA VAL A 107 0.49 18.00 -13.71
C VAL A 107 -0.80 17.41 -14.25
N ALA A 108 -1.90 18.17 -14.27
CA ALA A 108 -3.18 17.73 -14.84
C ALA A 108 -3.04 17.40 -16.33
N SER A 109 -2.38 18.23 -17.11
CA SER A 109 -2.11 17.97 -18.54
C SER A 109 -1.30 16.69 -18.73
N GLY A 110 -0.28 16.46 -17.90
CA GLY A 110 0.52 15.26 -17.92
C GLY A 110 -0.27 14.00 -17.54
N LEU A 111 -1.18 14.11 -16.56
CA LEU A 111 -2.07 13.01 -16.17
C LEU A 111 -3.09 12.68 -17.25
N LEU A 112 -3.65 13.66 -17.96
CA LEU A 112 -4.54 13.42 -19.10
C LEU A 112 -3.82 12.66 -20.21
N VAL A 113 -2.57 13.03 -20.54
CA VAL A 113 -1.75 12.28 -21.51
C VAL A 113 -1.44 10.87 -21.00
N ALA A 114 -1.22 10.71 -19.69
CA ALA A 114 -1.01 9.40 -19.09
C ALA A 114 -2.27 8.53 -19.19
N GLU A 115 -3.45 9.11 -18.98
CA GLU A 115 -4.74 8.40 -19.04
C GLU A 115 -4.97 7.74 -20.42
N ASP A 116 -4.62 8.43 -21.51
CA ASP A 116 -4.72 7.87 -22.88
C ASP A 116 -3.84 6.63 -23.08
N GLN A 117 -2.78 6.49 -22.29
CA GLN A 117 -1.82 5.39 -22.35
C GLN A 117 -2.12 4.27 -21.33
N PHE A 118 -3.05 4.49 -20.41
CA PHE A 118 -3.35 3.52 -19.36
C PHE A 118 -3.93 2.24 -19.94
N ARG A 119 -3.36 1.12 -19.48
CA ARG A 119 -3.90 -0.21 -19.71
C ARG A 119 -4.68 -0.67 -18.49
N LYS A 120 -5.65 -1.55 -18.71
CA LYS A 120 -6.40 -2.16 -17.60
C LYS A 120 -5.43 -2.91 -16.69
N VAL A 121 -5.45 -2.58 -15.41
CA VAL A 121 -4.64 -3.27 -14.40
C VAL A 121 -5.08 -4.72 -14.22
N ILE A 122 -4.16 -5.59 -13.83
CA ILE A 122 -4.49 -6.99 -13.53
C ILE A 122 -5.51 -7.02 -12.38
N GLY A 123 -6.62 -7.73 -12.58
CA GLY A 123 -7.70 -7.81 -11.59
C GLY A 123 -8.66 -6.61 -11.58
N TYR A 124 -8.63 -5.73 -12.59
CA TYR A 124 -9.51 -4.54 -12.66
C TYR A 124 -11.00 -4.86 -12.48
N ARG A 125 -11.46 -6.05 -12.87
CA ARG A 125 -12.86 -6.50 -12.70
C ARG A 125 -13.29 -6.59 -11.23
N HIS A 126 -12.34 -6.66 -10.31
CA HIS A 126 -12.57 -6.72 -8.87
C HIS A 126 -12.56 -5.34 -8.18
N ILE A 127 -12.32 -4.26 -8.93
CA ILE A 127 -12.33 -2.89 -8.38
C ILE A 127 -13.69 -2.53 -7.77
N PRO A 128 -14.84 -2.81 -8.39
CA PRO A 128 -16.12 -2.51 -7.75
C PRO A 128 -16.31 -3.21 -6.40
N ALA A 129 -15.88 -4.48 -6.29
CA ALA A 129 -15.94 -5.20 -5.02
C ALA A 129 -15.02 -4.60 -3.95
N LEU A 130 -13.84 -4.13 -4.35
CA LEU A 130 -12.93 -3.40 -3.46
C LEU A 130 -13.57 -2.11 -2.95
N LEU A 131 -14.18 -1.30 -3.82
CA LEU A 131 -14.83 -0.04 -3.43
C LEU A 131 -15.95 -0.31 -2.41
N SER A 132 -16.81 -1.29 -2.66
CA SER A 132 -17.87 -1.68 -1.72
C SER A 132 -17.31 -2.17 -0.36
N ALA A 133 -16.20 -2.92 -0.37
CA ALA A 133 -15.52 -3.35 0.85
C ALA A 133 -14.94 -2.14 1.64
N MET A 134 -14.37 -1.17 0.94
CA MET A 134 -13.85 0.06 1.55
C MET A 134 -14.97 0.91 2.17
N GLU A 135 -16.08 1.11 1.49
CA GLU A 135 -17.25 1.82 2.00
C GLU A 135 -17.81 1.14 3.25
N SER A 136 -17.94 -0.19 3.22
CA SER A 136 -18.39 -0.98 4.36
C SER A 136 -17.43 -0.86 5.56
N ALA A 137 -16.13 -0.85 5.31
CA ALA A 137 -15.11 -0.69 6.35
C ALA A 137 -15.15 0.74 6.95
N ALA A 138 -15.28 1.77 6.12
CA ALA A 138 -15.42 3.16 6.55
C ALA A 138 -16.66 3.37 7.41
N ALA A 139 -17.81 2.82 7.03
CA ALA A 139 -19.04 2.88 7.81
C ALA A 139 -18.91 2.21 9.19
N LYS A 140 -18.18 1.08 9.28
CA LYS A 140 -17.90 0.42 10.56
C LYS A 140 -17.00 1.26 11.46
N LEU A 141 -15.99 1.92 10.89
CA LEU A 141 -15.09 2.81 11.65
C LEU A 141 -15.82 4.02 12.19
N SER A 142 -16.66 4.67 11.38
CA SER A 142 -17.48 5.82 11.82
C SER A 142 -18.41 5.45 12.99
N LYS A 143 -19.10 4.31 12.90
CA LYS A 143 -19.96 3.81 14.01
C LYS A 143 -19.15 3.53 15.28
N LYS A 144 -17.95 2.96 15.17
CA LYS A 144 -17.08 2.68 16.31
C LYS A 144 -16.57 3.97 16.98
N THR A 145 -16.27 4.99 16.20
CA THR A 145 -15.81 6.30 16.69
C THR A 145 -16.94 7.00 17.46
N ILE A 146 -18.16 7.04 16.89
CA ILE A 146 -19.33 7.61 17.55
C ILE A 146 -19.65 6.88 18.86
N ALA A 147 -19.65 5.54 18.84
CA ALA A 147 -19.90 4.75 20.05
C ALA A 147 -18.84 4.98 21.15
N LYS A 148 -17.56 5.16 20.76
CA LYS A 148 -16.50 5.48 21.72
C LYS A 148 -16.63 6.88 22.32
N GLN A 149 -17.07 7.86 21.52
CA GLN A 149 -17.34 9.22 22.03
C GLN A 149 -18.54 9.25 22.98
N ALA A 150 -19.61 8.51 22.67
CA ALA A 150 -20.78 8.41 23.53
C ALA A 150 -20.52 7.65 24.86
N ALA A 151 -19.50 6.81 24.93
CA ALA A 151 -19.13 6.08 26.14
C ALA A 151 -18.18 6.87 27.07
N VAL A 152 -17.68 8.01 26.63
CA VAL A 152 -16.75 8.90 27.37
C VAL A 152 -17.47 10.17 27.86
N ALA A 153 -18.69 10.42 27.40
CA ALA A 153 -19.55 11.51 27.82
C ALA A 153 -20.55 11.05 28.90
#